data_672ff74813b26bd74a887a13536e4178
#
_entry.id   672ff74813b26bd74a887a13536e4178
#
_cell.length_a   1.000
_cell.length_b   1.000
_cell.length_c   1.000
_cell.angle_alpha   90.00
_cell.angle_beta   90.00
_cell.angle_gamma   90.00
#
_symmetry.space_group_name_H-M   'P 1'
#
loop_
_entity.id
_entity.type
_entity.pdbx_description
1 polymer ?
#
loop_
_entity_poly.entity_id
_entity_poly.type
_entity_poly.pdbx_seq_one_letter_code
_entity_poly.pdbx_strand_id
1 'polypeptide(L)'
;MAAAGALKYPSFNVNDANTKHFFDNRYGTGQSTLDGIVRATNRLLAGRTLVVSGYGFCGRGLAQRAAGMGMSVIICEVDPLKALEAHMEGYRVMPCAEAAKYADVWVTVTGDLNVIDAPAFENMKDGAIICNSGHFNSEINIPWLEERAVSKETLKPLVDEYTLPDGRTIILLADGRLVNLSAAEGHPAEVMDMSFANQVLAAEYVLKHRDELLPQCYNIPAEIDDEIARVKLGTLGIEIDTLTPEQEAYLNSWTLGT
;
A
#
# COMPACT_ATOMS: atom_id res chain seq x y z
N MET A 1 17.27 11.34 -10.20
CA MET A 1 17.77 12.68 -9.85
C MET A 1 19.26 12.65 -9.50
N ALA A 2 19.72 11.78 -8.59
CA ALA A 2 21.14 11.69 -8.24
C ALA A 2 22.04 11.44 -9.46
N ALA A 3 21.79 10.35 -10.21
CA ALA A 3 22.57 10.02 -11.42
C ALA A 3 22.55 11.11 -12.51
N ALA A 4 21.51 11.96 -12.53
CA ALA A 4 21.41 13.09 -13.46
C ALA A 4 21.98 14.40 -12.91
N GLY A 5 22.61 14.41 -11.72
CA GLY A 5 23.12 15.60 -11.05
C GLY A 5 22.07 16.64 -10.65
N ALA A 6 20.79 16.27 -10.66
CA ALA A 6 19.68 17.14 -10.33
C ALA A 6 19.37 17.20 -8.83
N LEU A 7 19.80 16.20 -8.06
CA LEU A 7 19.68 16.19 -6.60
C LEU A 7 20.75 17.12 -6.01
N LYS A 8 20.35 18.04 -5.13
CA LYS A 8 21.24 19.09 -4.60
C LYS A 8 21.65 18.88 -3.13
N TYR A 9 21.05 17.92 -2.46
CA TYR A 9 21.28 17.63 -1.04
C TYR A 9 21.14 16.11 -0.77
N PRO A 10 21.70 15.61 0.33
CA PRO A 10 21.48 14.23 0.76
C PRO A 10 20.00 13.99 0.99
N SER A 11 19.50 12.86 0.55
CA SER A 11 18.11 12.43 0.77
C SER A 11 18.10 11.04 1.39
N PHE A 12 17.24 10.81 2.38
CA PHE A 12 17.09 9.51 3.02
C PHE A 12 15.75 8.88 2.66
N ASN A 13 15.80 7.63 2.21
CA ASN A 13 14.61 6.87 1.88
C ASN A 13 14.04 6.20 3.14
N VAL A 14 13.22 6.92 3.88
CA VAL A 14 12.56 6.41 5.08
C VAL A 14 11.60 5.28 4.76
N ASN A 15 10.98 5.30 3.57
CA ASN A 15 10.00 4.27 3.19
C ASN A 15 10.62 2.87 3.06
N ASP A 16 11.93 2.76 2.81
CA ASP A 16 12.61 1.48 2.68
C ASP A 16 13.14 0.93 4.02
N ALA A 17 13.02 1.67 5.13
CA ALA A 17 13.29 1.14 6.46
C ALA A 17 12.27 0.03 6.81
N ASN A 18 12.75 -1.08 7.39
CA ASN A 18 11.90 -2.23 7.71
C ASN A 18 10.82 -1.87 8.73
N THR A 19 11.18 -1.10 9.77
CA THR A 19 10.25 -0.63 10.79
C THR A 19 9.21 0.36 10.24
N LYS A 20 9.43 0.91 9.04
CA LYS A 20 8.44 1.72 8.33
C LYS A 20 7.54 0.84 7.46
N HIS A 21 8.06 0.21 6.42
CA HIS A 21 7.19 -0.37 5.39
C HIS A 21 6.53 -1.69 5.80
N PHE A 22 7.13 -2.49 6.69
CA PHE A 22 6.47 -3.70 7.20
C PHE A 22 5.25 -3.38 8.05
N PHE A 23 5.17 -2.20 8.65
CA PHE A 23 4.11 -1.82 9.59
C PHE A 23 3.16 -0.77 9.01
N ASP A 24 3.66 0.40 8.65
CA ASP A 24 2.91 1.50 8.06
C ASP A 24 2.23 1.07 6.75
N ASN A 25 3.02 0.67 5.74
CA ASN A 25 2.48 0.31 4.44
C ASN A 25 1.61 -0.97 4.51
N ARG A 26 1.98 -1.96 5.31
CA ARG A 26 1.25 -3.22 5.37
C ARG A 26 0.01 -3.12 6.27
N TYR A 27 0.21 -2.84 7.55
CA TYR A 27 -0.89 -2.85 8.51
C TYR A 27 -1.69 -1.55 8.50
N GLY A 28 -1.01 -0.42 8.40
CA GLY A 28 -1.65 0.90 8.34
C GLY A 28 -2.53 1.05 7.10
N THR A 29 -1.96 0.84 5.90
CA THR A 29 -2.71 0.94 4.64
C THR A 29 -3.85 -0.09 4.58
N GLY A 30 -3.59 -1.34 4.98
CA GLY A 30 -4.61 -2.40 4.94
C GLY A 30 -5.83 -2.05 5.77
N GLN A 31 -5.64 -1.54 6.99
CA GLN A 31 -6.73 -1.15 7.87
C GLN A 31 -7.43 0.11 7.38
N SER A 32 -6.69 1.19 7.15
CA SER A 32 -7.24 2.52 6.85
C SER A 32 -7.95 2.57 5.50
N THR A 33 -7.51 1.81 4.51
CA THR A 33 -8.19 1.71 3.21
C THR A 33 -9.59 1.12 3.36
N LEU A 34 -9.73 0.01 4.08
CA LEU A 34 -11.04 -0.61 4.32
C LEU A 34 -11.93 0.27 5.19
N ASP A 35 -11.37 0.95 6.19
CA ASP A 35 -12.08 1.94 6.99
C ASP A 35 -12.65 3.06 6.10
N GLY A 36 -11.83 3.63 5.20
CA GLY A 36 -12.28 4.65 4.24
C GLY A 36 -13.40 4.15 3.33
N ILE A 37 -13.29 2.92 2.79
CA ILE A 37 -14.33 2.32 1.95
C ILE A 37 -15.64 2.13 2.74
N VAL A 38 -15.57 1.58 3.95
CA VAL A 38 -16.77 1.35 4.79
C VAL A 38 -17.43 2.67 5.17
N ARG A 39 -16.69 3.66 5.62
CA ARG A 39 -17.21 5.00 5.97
C ARG A 39 -17.85 5.69 4.75
N ALA A 40 -17.15 5.66 3.62
CA ALA A 40 -17.66 6.28 2.41
C ALA A 40 -18.92 5.60 1.88
N THR A 41 -19.06 4.29 2.00
CA THR A 41 -20.13 3.55 1.31
C THR A 41 -21.16 2.92 2.22
N ASN A 42 -20.81 2.61 3.47
CA ASN A 42 -21.60 1.78 4.39
C ASN A 42 -22.02 0.43 3.78
N ARG A 43 -21.17 -0.13 2.90
CA ARG A 43 -21.43 -1.43 2.25
C ARG A 43 -20.96 -2.58 3.14
N LEU A 44 -21.75 -3.65 3.18
CA LEU A 44 -21.30 -4.92 3.75
C LEU A 44 -20.22 -5.51 2.85
N LEU A 45 -19.03 -5.76 3.41
CA LEU A 45 -17.88 -6.30 2.67
C LEU A 45 -17.92 -7.82 2.56
N ALA A 46 -18.41 -8.51 3.59
CA ALA A 46 -18.50 -9.97 3.60
C ALA A 46 -19.28 -10.52 2.40
N GLY A 47 -18.72 -11.55 1.75
CA GLY A 47 -19.28 -12.17 0.56
C GLY A 47 -19.04 -11.40 -0.76
N ARG A 48 -18.39 -10.22 -0.72
CA ARG A 48 -18.04 -9.45 -1.91
C ARG A 48 -16.63 -9.77 -2.41
N THR A 49 -16.39 -9.45 -3.67
CA THR A 49 -15.07 -9.59 -4.29
C THR A 49 -14.33 -8.26 -4.27
N LEU A 50 -13.16 -8.26 -3.66
CA LEU A 50 -12.18 -7.18 -3.75
C LEU A 50 -11.15 -7.51 -4.82
N VAL A 51 -10.93 -6.60 -5.76
CA VAL A 51 -9.75 -6.60 -6.63
C VAL A 51 -8.72 -5.63 -6.07
N VAL A 52 -7.47 -6.09 -5.95
CA VAL A 52 -6.33 -5.27 -5.54
C VAL A 52 -5.33 -5.25 -6.68
N SER A 53 -5.06 -4.07 -7.22
CA SER A 53 -3.97 -3.88 -8.18
C SER A 53 -2.69 -3.47 -7.45
N GLY A 54 -1.68 -4.34 -7.54
CA GLY A 54 -0.40 -4.24 -6.84
C GLY A 54 -0.33 -5.16 -5.62
N TYR A 55 0.79 -5.91 -5.49
CA TYR A 55 1.04 -6.84 -4.38
C TYR A 55 2.36 -6.53 -3.66
N GLY A 56 2.66 -5.24 -3.49
CA GLY A 56 3.67 -4.74 -2.57
C GLY A 56 3.16 -4.78 -1.12
N PHE A 57 3.83 -4.11 -0.19
CA PHE A 57 3.43 -4.12 1.22
C PHE A 57 1.99 -3.61 1.44
N CYS A 58 1.59 -2.55 0.74
CA CYS A 58 0.22 -2.04 0.81
C CYS A 58 -0.81 -3.06 0.32
N GLY A 59 -0.58 -3.65 -0.86
CA GLY A 59 -1.49 -4.62 -1.45
C GLY A 59 -1.62 -5.89 -0.61
N ARG A 60 -0.52 -6.41 -0.04
CA ARG A 60 -0.53 -7.56 0.87
C ARG A 60 -1.36 -7.28 2.13
N GLY A 61 -1.12 -6.13 2.75
CA GLY A 61 -1.86 -5.73 3.93
C GLY A 61 -3.35 -5.57 3.68
N LEU A 62 -3.70 -4.95 2.55
CA LEU A 62 -5.09 -4.78 2.13
C LEU A 62 -5.77 -6.13 1.84
N ALA A 63 -5.12 -7.01 1.06
CA ALA A 63 -5.63 -8.34 0.74
C ALA A 63 -5.90 -9.16 1.99
N GLN A 64 -4.95 -9.20 2.92
CA GLN A 64 -5.06 -9.93 4.18
C GLN A 64 -6.22 -9.41 5.06
N ARG A 65 -6.37 -8.08 5.17
CA ARG A 65 -7.46 -7.49 5.96
C ARG A 65 -8.82 -7.72 5.32
N ALA A 66 -8.92 -7.58 4.00
CA ALA A 66 -10.16 -7.84 3.26
C ALA A 66 -10.61 -9.31 3.38
N ALA A 67 -9.68 -10.26 3.24
CA ALA A 67 -9.97 -11.68 3.46
C ALA A 67 -10.45 -11.92 4.89
N GLY A 68 -9.83 -11.28 5.90
CA GLY A 68 -10.27 -11.34 7.30
C GLY A 68 -11.66 -10.75 7.54
N MET A 69 -12.14 -9.86 6.68
CA MET A 69 -13.50 -9.31 6.68
C MET A 69 -14.49 -10.14 5.84
N GLY A 70 -14.08 -11.31 5.36
CA GLY A 70 -14.93 -12.23 4.61
C GLY A 70 -15.08 -11.91 3.12
N MET A 71 -14.18 -11.11 2.56
CA MET A 71 -14.14 -10.84 1.11
C MET A 71 -13.40 -11.95 0.35
N SER A 72 -13.82 -12.21 -0.89
CA SER A 72 -13.00 -12.93 -1.87
C SER A 72 -12.01 -11.95 -2.49
N VAL A 73 -10.70 -12.28 -2.49
CA VAL A 73 -9.68 -11.37 -2.99
C VAL A 73 -9.10 -11.86 -4.32
N ILE A 74 -8.96 -10.94 -5.26
CA ILE A 74 -8.28 -11.12 -6.55
C ILE A 74 -7.13 -10.11 -6.61
N ILE A 75 -5.95 -10.57 -7.02
CA ILE A 75 -4.76 -9.74 -7.18
C ILE A 75 -4.47 -9.54 -8.66
N CYS A 76 -4.19 -8.31 -9.05
CA CYS A 76 -3.60 -7.95 -10.34
C CYS A 76 -2.18 -7.46 -10.08
N GLU A 77 -1.19 -8.11 -10.69
CA GLU A 77 0.23 -7.82 -10.48
C GLU A 77 1.00 -8.05 -11.79
N VAL A 78 2.06 -7.27 -12.01
CA VAL A 78 2.95 -7.36 -13.17
C VAL A 78 4.28 -8.04 -12.85
N ASP A 79 4.68 -8.03 -11.58
CA ASP A 79 5.87 -8.71 -11.08
C ASP A 79 5.55 -10.21 -10.88
N PRO A 80 6.18 -11.13 -11.64
CA PRO A 80 5.86 -12.55 -11.56
C PRO A 80 6.15 -13.17 -10.19
N LEU A 81 7.14 -12.64 -9.45
CA LEU A 81 7.46 -13.13 -8.12
C LEU A 81 6.36 -12.78 -7.11
N LYS A 82 5.90 -11.53 -7.13
CA LYS A 82 4.80 -11.08 -6.28
C LYS A 82 3.47 -11.75 -6.65
N ALA A 83 3.23 -11.96 -7.94
CA ALA A 83 2.06 -12.69 -8.43
C ALA A 83 2.05 -14.14 -7.93
N LEU A 84 3.21 -14.82 -7.98
CA LEU A 84 3.38 -16.18 -7.45
C LEU A 84 3.18 -16.22 -5.93
N GLU A 85 3.72 -15.26 -5.20
CA GLU A 85 3.53 -15.13 -3.75
C GLU A 85 2.05 -14.96 -3.39
N ALA A 86 1.34 -14.06 -4.07
CA ALA A 86 -0.10 -13.87 -3.90
C ALA A 86 -0.88 -15.18 -4.12
N HIS A 87 -0.50 -15.95 -5.16
CA HIS A 87 -1.12 -17.25 -5.43
C HIS A 87 -0.86 -18.26 -4.30
N MET A 88 0.38 -18.33 -3.78
CA MET A 88 0.74 -19.23 -2.69
C MET A 88 0.05 -18.84 -1.35
N GLU A 89 -0.27 -17.57 -1.17
CA GLU A 89 -1.07 -17.09 -0.04
C GLU A 89 -2.58 -17.36 -0.21
N GLY A 90 -3.00 -18.00 -1.31
CA GLY A 90 -4.36 -18.45 -1.55
C GLY A 90 -5.24 -17.48 -2.33
N TYR A 91 -4.70 -16.40 -2.85
CA TYR A 91 -5.46 -15.45 -3.65
C TYR A 91 -5.54 -15.87 -5.12
N ARG A 92 -6.63 -15.51 -5.76
CA ARG A 92 -6.72 -15.59 -7.23
C ARG A 92 -5.86 -14.49 -7.85
N VAL A 93 -5.12 -14.83 -8.90
CA VAL A 93 -4.31 -13.86 -9.64
C VAL A 93 -4.74 -13.86 -11.11
N MET A 94 -4.98 -12.69 -11.68
CA MET A 94 -5.38 -12.56 -13.08
C MET A 94 -5.14 -11.13 -13.61
N PRO A 95 -5.14 -10.93 -14.94
CA PRO A 95 -5.07 -9.59 -15.53
C PRO A 95 -6.26 -8.69 -15.16
N CYS A 96 -6.04 -7.37 -15.08
CA CYS A 96 -7.03 -6.37 -14.70
C CYS A 96 -8.33 -6.48 -15.50
N ALA A 97 -8.27 -6.61 -16.82
CA ALA A 97 -9.47 -6.72 -17.68
C ALA A 97 -10.34 -7.95 -17.35
N GLU A 98 -9.72 -9.05 -16.89
CA GLU A 98 -10.47 -10.22 -16.46
C GLU A 98 -11.00 -10.04 -15.03
N ALA A 99 -10.19 -9.48 -14.13
CA ALA A 99 -10.57 -9.22 -12.74
C ALA A 99 -11.78 -8.26 -12.64
N ALA A 100 -11.91 -7.32 -13.57
CA ALA A 100 -13.00 -6.38 -13.66
C ALA A 100 -14.39 -7.03 -13.64
N LYS A 101 -14.54 -8.20 -14.25
CA LYS A 101 -15.80 -8.96 -14.31
C LYS A 101 -16.29 -9.46 -12.95
N TYR A 102 -15.40 -9.49 -11.96
CA TYR A 102 -15.69 -10.00 -10.62
C TYR A 102 -15.75 -8.90 -9.56
N ALA A 103 -15.15 -7.74 -9.83
CA ALA A 103 -14.95 -6.68 -8.85
C ALA A 103 -16.28 -6.10 -8.33
N ASP A 104 -16.56 -6.25 -7.03
CA ASP A 104 -17.54 -5.44 -6.33
C ASP A 104 -16.88 -4.17 -5.77
N VAL A 105 -15.62 -4.31 -5.35
CA VAL A 105 -14.75 -3.22 -4.92
C VAL A 105 -13.38 -3.41 -5.58
N TRP A 106 -12.79 -2.34 -6.07
CA TRP A 106 -11.46 -2.36 -6.67
C TRP A 106 -10.57 -1.28 -6.07
N VAL A 107 -9.41 -1.65 -5.57
CA VAL A 107 -8.43 -0.73 -4.99
C VAL A 107 -7.12 -0.81 -5.74
N THR A 108 -6.57 0.33 -6.13
CA THR A 108 -5.22 0.45 -6.71
C THR A 108 -4.21 0.89 -5.65
N VAL A 109 -3.02 0.26 -5.65
CA VAL A 109 -1.91 0.51 -4.72
C VAL A 109 -0.55 0.30 -5.39
N THR A 110 -0.44 0.63 -6.69
CA THR A 110 0.77 0.37 -7.49
C THR A 110 1.75 1.54 -7.52
N GLY A 111 1.24 2.76 -7.41
CA GLY A 111 2.00 3.99 -7.65
C GLY A 111 2.28 4.27 -9.13
N ASP A 112 1.56 3.59 -10.06
CA ASP A 112 1.73 3.71 -11.50
C ASP A 112 0.63 4.57 -12.15
N LEU A 113 0.56 4.58 -13.45
CA LEU A 113 -0.38 5.36 -14.25
C LEU A 113 -1.44 4.46 -14.89
N ASN A 114 -2.72 4.88 -14.86
CA ASN A 114 -3.83 4.25 -15.60
C ASN A 114 -3.93 2.73 -15.38
N VAL A 115 -3.80 2.29 -14.14
CA VAL A 115 -3.92 0.87 -13.77
C VAL A 115 -5.34 0.37 -13.97
N ILE A 116 -6.33 1.20 -13.65
CA ILE A 116 -7.72 1.03 -14.09
C ILE A 116 -7.92 1.92 -15.32
N ASP A 117 -8.06 1.30 -16.47
CA ASP A 117 -8.19 1.95 -17.78
C ASP A 117 -9.33 1.33 -18.60
N ALA A 118 -9.50 1.76 -19.84
CA ALA A 118 -10.58 1.37 -20.74
C ALA A 118 -10.94 -0.13 -20.71
N PRO A 119 -9.98 -1.09 -20.87
CA PRO A 119 -10.32 -2.51 -20.86
C PRO A 119 -10.93 -2.98 -19.53
N ALA A 120 -10.58 -2.32 -18.42
CA ALA A 120 -11.14 -2.63 -17.12
C ALA A 120 -12.55 -2.05 -16.98
N PHE A 121 -12.75 -0.77 -17.31
CA PHE A 121 -14.05 -0.11 -17.25
C PHE A 121 -15.10 -0.78 -18.12
N GLU A 122 -14.71 -1.21 -19.34
CA GLU A 122 -15.61 -1.90 -20.27
C GLU A 122 -16.11 -3.25 -19.74
N ASN A 123 -15.35 -3.88 -18.84
CA ASN A 123 -15.67 -5.19 -18.26
C ASN A 123 -16.20 -5.13 -16.82
N MET A 124 -16.22 -3.97 -16.17
CA MET A 124 -16.70 -3.85 -14.79
C MET A 124 -18.16 -4.20 -14.63
N LYS A 125 -18.51 -4.74 -13.46
CA LYS A 125 -19.90 -4.94 -13.07
C LYS A 125 -20.63 -3.63 -12.86
N ASP A 126 -21.94 -3.64 -13.00
CA ASP A 126 -22.80 -2.56 -12.57
C ASP A 126 -22.67 -2.33 -11.06
N GLY A 127 -22.54 -1.07 -10.64
CA GLY A 127 -22.38 -0.66 -9.26
C GLY A 127 -21.01 -1.00 -8.65
N ALA A 128 -19.99 -1.29 -9.46
CA ALA A 128 -18.63 -1.52 -8.98
C ALA A 128 -18.08 -0.26 -8.32
N ILE A 129 -17.46 -0.43 -7.15
CA ILE A 129 -16.82 0.65 -6.38
C ILE A 129 -15.34 0.63 -6.69
N ILE A 130 -14.78 1.75 -7.13
CA ILE A 130 -13.36 1.91 -7.40
C ILE A 130 -12.76 3.00 -6.51
N CYS A 131 -11.56 2.76 -6.02
CA CYS A 131 -10.80 3.74 -5.26
C CYS A 131 -9.30 3.49 -5.34
N ASN A 132 -8.55 4.49 -4.95
CA ASN A 132 -7.10 4.46 -4.90
C ASN A 132 -6.62 4.58 -3.45
N SER A 133 -5.60 3.82 -3.09
CA SER A 133 -4.82 3.97 -1.86
C SER A 133 -3.31 4.05 -2.14
N GLY A 134 -2.95 4.27 -3.41
CA GLY A 134 -1.62 4.69 -3.83
C GLY A 134 -1.44 6.19 -3.67
N HIS A 135 -0.21 6.68 -3.85
CA HIS A 135 0.16 8.05 -3.48
C HIS A 135 -0.52 9.13 -4.35
N PHE A 136 -0.70 8.88 -5.65
CA PHE A 136 -1.28 9.82 -6.59
C PHE A 136 -2.58 9.29 -7.19
N ASN A 137 -3.47 10.19 -7.60
CA ASN A 137 -4.74 9.85 -8.26
C ASN A 137 -4.57 9.39 -9.74
N SER A 138 -3.33 9.22 -10.19
CA SER A 138 -3.01 8.81 -11.57
C SER A 138 -3.29 7.33 -11.88
N GLU A 139 -3.51 6.51 -10.85
CA GLU A 139 -3.73 5.07 -11.04
C GLU A 139 -5.08 4.73 -11.70
N ILE A 140 -6.05 5.61 -11.61
CA ILE A 140 -7.38 5.46 -12.23
C ILE A 140 -7.48 6.46 -13.37
N ASN A 141 -7.77 5.99 -14.59
CA ASN A 141 -8.00 6.87 -15.74
C ASN A 141 -9.37 7.56 -15.64
N ILE A 142 -9.47 8.51 -14.70
CA ILE A 142 -10.68 9.32 -14.49
C ILE A 142 -11.07 10.11 -15.75
N PRO A 143 -10.14 10.71 -16.53
CA PRO A 143 -10.49 11.39 -17.77
C PRO A 143 -11.26 10.51 -18.75
N TRP A 144 -10.87 9.22 -18.89
CA TRP A 144 -11.61 8.28 -19.72
C TRP A 144 -13.04 8.07 -19.21
N LEU A 145 -13.19 7.92 -17.89
CA LEU A 145 -14.50 7.72 -17.27
C LEU A 145 -15.39 8.95 -17.46
N GLU A 146 -14.85 10.16 -17.28
CA GLU A 146 -15.55 11.42 -17.46
C GLU A 146 -15.97 11.65 -18.93
N GLU A 147 -15.11 11.28 -19.89
CA GLU A 147 -15.43 11.41 -21.33
C GLU A 147 -16.53 10.42 -21.76
N ARG A 148 -16.58 9.23 -21.20
CA ARG A 148 -17.47 8.14 -21.61
C ARG A 148 -18.80 8.11 -20.86
N ALA A 149 -18.85 8.61 -19.64
CA ALA A 149 -20.08 8.62 -18.86
C ALA A 149 -21.14 9.52 -19.47
N VAL A 150 -22.38 9.05 -19.48
CA VAL A 150 -23.53 9.84 -19.90
C VAL A 150 -24.05 10.76 -18.78
N SER A 151 -23.73 10.43 -17.53
CA SER A 151 -24.01 11.28 -16.37
C SER A 151 -23.03 11.01 -15.25
N LYS A 152 -22.83 12.02 -14.42
CA LYS A 152 -22.12 11.96 -13.14
C LYS A 152 -23.02 12.54 -12.07
N GLU A 153 -23.20 11.80 -10.96
CA GLU A 153 -23.95 12.23 -9.80
C GLU A 153 -23.12 12.07 -8.53
N THR A 154 -23.05 13.11 -7.72
CA THR A 154 -22.43 13.03 -6.39
C THR A 154 -23.47 12.54 -5.40
N LEU A 155 -23.43 11.25 -5.04
CA LEU A 155 -24.39 10.62 -4.13
C LEU A 155 -24.26 11.16 -2.70
N LYS A 156 -23.03 11.44 -2.28
CA LYS A 156 -22.65 12.08 -1.02
C LYS A 156 -21.19 12.54 -1.09
N PRO A 157 -20.69 13.33 -0.13
CA PRO A 157 -19.29 13.75 -0.15
C PRO A 157 -18.33 12.57 -0.39
N LEU A 158 -17.39 12.74 -1.31
CA LEU A 158 -16.37 11.74 -1.71
C LEU A 158 -16.92 10.48 -2.42
N VAL A 159 -18.15 10.49 -2.88
CA VAL A 159 -18.78 9.34 -3.56
C VAL A 159 -19.49 9.84 -4.83
N ASP A 160 -18.85 9.67 -5.95
CA ASP A 160 -19.38 10.00 -7.27
C ASP A 160 -19.80 8.73 -8.02
N GLU A 161 -20.99 8.74 -8.58
CA GLU A 161 -21.51 7.70 -9.45
C GLU A 161 -21.47 8.18 -10.91
N TYR A 162 -20.86 7.37 -11.76
CA TYR A 162 -20.79 7.59 -13.19
C TYR A 162 -21.68 6.57 -13.91
N THR A 163 -22.61 7.01 -14.72
CA THR A 163 -23.44 6.14 -15.56
C THR A 163 -22.81 6.01 -16.94
N LEU A 164 -22.53 4.80 -17.37
CA LEU A 164 -22.01 4.50 -18.71
C LEU A 164 -23.14 4.43 -19.77
N PRO A 165 -22.82 4.52 -21.08
CA PRO A 165 -23.84 4.48 -22.14
C PRO A 165 -24.68 3.21 -22.19
N ASP A 166 -24.18 2.09 -21.64
CA ASP A 166 -24.91 0.82 -21.55
C ASP A 166 -25.80 0.71 -20.30
N GLY A 167 -25.85 1.75 -19.48
CA GLY A 167 -26.67 1.86 -18.28
C GLY A 167 -26.00 1.35 -16.99
N ARG A 168 -24.80 0.75 -17.10
CA ARG A 168 -24.03 0.36 -15.89
C ARG A 168 -23.53 1.60 -15.17
N THR A 169 -23.40 1.48 -13.86
CA THR A 169 -22.84 2.53 -13.01
C THR A 169 -21.48 2.10 -12.42
N ILE A 170 -20.59 3.07 -12.25
CA ILE A 170 -19.30 2.92 -11.57
C ILE A 170 -19.23 3.98 -10.48
N ILE A 171 -18.90 3.56 -9.27
CA ILE A 171 -18.83 4.44 -8.11
C ILE A 171 -17.36 4.73 -7.82
N LEU A 172 -16.94 5.98 -7.99
CA LEU A 172 -15.58 6.45 -7.68
C LEU A 172 -15.56 7.07 -6.29
N LEU A 173 -14.62 6.64 -5.45
CA LEU A 173 -14.40 7.23 -4.14
C LEU A 173 -13.26 8.25 -4.16
N ALA A 174 -13.47 9.35 -3.42
CA ALA A 174 -12.46 10.38 -3.11
C ALA A 174 -11.76 10.99 -4.33
N ASP A 175 -12.46 11.09 -5.48
CA ASP A 175 -11.88 11.58 -6.75
C ASP A 175 -10.59 10.83 -7.16
N GLY A 176 -10.48 9.55 -6.83
CA GLY A 176 -9.28 8.75 -7.08
C GLY A 176 -8.07 9.10 -6.20
N ARG A 177 -8.22 10.00 -5.24
CA ARG A 177 -7.18 10.31 -4.23
C ARG A 177 -7.14 9.21 -3.18
N LEU A 178 -6.12 9.26 -2.30
CA LEU A 178 -5.95 8.29 -1.21
C LEU A 178 -7.23 8.19 -0.37
N VAL A 179 -7.99 7.10 -0.55
CA VAL A 179 -9.28 6.89 0.14
C VAL A 179 -9.10 6.81 1.66
N ASN A 180 -7.98 6.26 2.13
CA ASN A 180 -7.66 6.14 3.55
C ASN A 180 -7.41 7.47 4.26
N LEU A 181 -6.98 8.51 3.53
CA LEU A 181 -6.77 9.86 4.08
C LEU A 181 -7.97 10.78 3.82
N SER A 182 -8.65 10.57 2.68
CA SER A 182 -9.78 11.44 2.29
C SER A 182 -11.08 11.04 2.99
N ALA A 183 -11.31 9.75 3.21
CA ALA A 183 -12.57 9.21 3.76
C ALA A 183 -12.42 8.58 5.16
N ALA A 184 -11.20 8.54 5.70
CA ALA A 184 -10.89 8.05 7.05
C ALA A 184 -9.76 8.89 7.68
N GLU A 185 -9.32 8.53 8.89
CA GLU A 185 -8.26 9.26 9.63
C GLU A 185 -6.83 8.86 9.20
N GLY A 186 -6.67 7.99 8.20
CA GLY A 186 -5.37 7.46 7.80
C GLY A 186 -4.87 6.36 8.74
N HIS A 187 -3.55 6.26 8.87
CA HIS A 187 -2.93 5.19 9.64
C HIS A 187 -2.98 5.45 11.15
N PRO A 188 -3.19 4.42 11.98
CA PRO A 188 -3.20 4.56 13.42
C PRO A 188 -1.82 4.93 13.98
N ALA A 189 -1.82 5.65 15.11
CA ALA A 189 -0.59 6.13 15.76
C ALA A 189 0.38 4.99 16.10
N GLU A 190 -0.13 3.81 16.38
CA GLU A 190 0.64 2.63 16.76
C GLU A 190 1.59 2.10 15.66
N VAL A 191 1.37 2.47 14.40
CA VAL A 191 2.31 2.18 13.31
C VAL A 191 3.04 3.44 12.86
N MET A 192 2.44 4.62 13.01
CA MET A 192 3.04 5.87 12.60
C MET A 192 4.18 6.31 13.51
N ASP A 193 4.20 5.88 14.77
CA ASP A 193 5.27 6.19 15.72
C ASP A 193 6.64 5.71 15.21
N MET A 194 6.72 4.50 14.63
CA MET A 194 7.96 3.98 14.03
C MET A 194 8.34 4.75 12.76
N SER A 195 7.37 5.15 11.94
CA SER A 195 7.61 5.96 10.74
C SER A 195 8.19 7.33 11.11
N PHE A 196 7.66 7.97 12.15
CA PHE A 196 8.15 9.26 12.63
C PHE A 196 9.50 9.12 13.35
N ALA A 197 9.73 8.03 14.11
CA ALA A 197 11.03 7.75 14.69
C ALA A 197 12.12 7.65 13.62
N ASN A 198 11.87 6.93 12.51
CA ASN A 198 12.78 6.87 11.36
C ASN A 198 13.08 8.27 10.80
N GLN A 199 12.07 9.14 10.66
CA GLN A 199 12.26 10.50 10.14
C GLN A 199 13.14 11.35 11.08
N VAL A 200 12.88 11.29 12.38
CA VAL A 200 13.63 12.08 13.37
C VAL A 200 15.08 11.60 13.48
N LEU A 201 15.29 10.28 13.58
CA LEU A 201 16.63 9.72 13.68
C LEU A 201 17.43 9.87 12.39
N ALA A 202 16.78 9.83 11.23
CA ALA A 202 17.43 10.17 9.95
C ALA A 202 17.88 11.65 9.95
N ALA A 203 17.07 12.57 10.45
CA ALA A 203 17.44 13.98 10.54
C ALA A 203 18.62 14.18 11.51
N GLU A 204 18.62 13.48 12.65
CA GLU A 204 19.75 13.49 13.57
C GLU A 204 21.03 12.94 12.93
N TYR A 205 20.92 11.82 12.20
CA TYR A 205 22.02 11.23 11.46
C TYR A 205 22.62 12.21 10.44
N VAL A 206 21.78 12.89 9.66
CA VAL A 206 22.20 13.94 8.70
C VAL A 206 23.00 15.03 9.40
N LEU A 207 22.55 15.49 10.56
CA LEU A 207 23.24 16.56 11.31
C LEU A 207 24.61 16.10 11.82
N LYS A 208 24.73 14.85 12.24
CA LYS A 208 26.00 14.27 12.74
C LYS A 208 27.01 14.01 11.62
N HIS A 209 26.53 13.68 10.39
CA HIS A 209 27.38 13.26 9.26
C HIS A 209 27.35 14.25 8.09
N ARG A 210 26.88 15.47 8.29
CA ARG A 210 26.63 16.46 7.22
C ARG A 210 27.82 16.70 6.30
N ASP A 211 29.04 16.63 6.84
CA ASP A 211 30.28 16.93 6.11
C ASP A 211 30.76 15.72 5.27
N GLU A 212 30.18 14.54 5.47
CA GLU A 212 30.48 13.28 4.79
C GLU A 212 29.45 12.93 3.70
N LEU A 213 28.23 13.48 3.81
CA LEU A 213 27.11 13.13 2.96
C LEU A 213 27.15 13.89 1.63
N LEU A 214 27.04 13.14 0.54
CA LEU A 214 26.97 13.67 -0.82
C LEU A 214 25.49 13.85 -1.27
N PRO A 215 25.21 14.66 -2.32
CA PRO A 215 23.87 14.78 -2.92
C PRO A 215 23.42 13.48 -3.61
N GLN A 216 23.06 12.48 -2.84
CA GLN A 216 22.54 11.19 -3.30
C GLN A 216 21.45 10.67 -2.36
N CYS A 217 20.79 9.58 -2.77
CA CYS A 217 19.79 8.92 -1.94
C CYS A 217 20.46 7.84 -1.08
N TYR A 218 20.19 7.86 0.20
CA TYR A 218 20.67 6.91 1.21
C TYR A 218 19.49 6.12 1.79
N ASN A 219 19.75 4.87 2.15
CA ASN A 219 18.83 4.13 3.02
C ASN A 219 19.06 4.54 4.48
N ILE A 220 18.07 4.30 5.31
CA ILE A 220 18.22 4.42 6.76
C ILE A 220 19.28 3.39 7.21
N PRO A 221 20.28 3.79 8.02
CA PRO A 221 21.22 2.84 8.62
C PRO A 221 20.52 1.73 9.38
N ALA A 222 20.98 0.48 9.20
CA ALA A 222 20.35 -0.68 9.82
C ALA A 222 20.29 -0.58 11.35
N GLU A 223 21.29 0.04 11.95
CA GLU A 223 21.37 0.24 13.40
C GLU A 223 20.25 1.13 13.92
N ILE A 224 19.83 2.12 13.14
CA ILE A 224 18.69 3.00 13.49
C ILE A 224 17.40 2.19 13.40
N ASP A 225 17.21 1.43 12.34
CA ASP A 225 16.02 0.62 12.11
C ASP A 225 15.87 -0.44 13.23
N ASP A 226 16.95 -1.12 13.59
CA ASP A 226 17.01 -2.09 14.68
C ASP A 226 16.71 -1.46 16.05
N GLU A 227 17.25 -0.26 16.31
CA GLU A 227 16.99 0.45 17.57
C GLU A 227 15.52 0.84 17.71
N ILE A 228 14.90 1.32 16.61
CA ILE A 228 13.46 1.63 16.60
C ILE A 228 12.65 0.38 16.93
N ALA A 229 13.01 -0.78 16.34
CA ALA A 229 12.34 -2.04 16.63
C ALA A 229 12.46 -2.45 18.10
N ARG A 230 13.67 -2.34 18.70
CA ARG A 230 13.89 -2.64 20.13
C ARG A 230 13.11 -1.72 21.04
N VAL A 231 13.12 -0.42 20.77
CA VAL A 231 12.36 0.57 21.56
C VAL A 231 10.86 0.24 21.46
N LYS A 232 10.36 -0.06 20.26
CA LYS A 232 8.95 -0.43 20.06
C LYS A 232 8.57 -1.69 20.85
N LEU A 233 9.38 -2.75 20.80
CA LEU A 233 9.15 -3.96 21.59
C LEU A 233 9.12 -3.63 23.10
N GLY A 234 10.05 -2.81 23.58
CA GLY A 234 10.10 -2.37 24.97
C GLY A 234 8.83 -1.62 25.40
N THR A 235 8.28 -0.75 24.54
CA THR A 235 7.01 -0.04 24.83
C THR A 235 5.81 -0.97 24.91
N LEU A 236 5.86 -2.11 24.22
CA LEU A 236 4.84 -3.15 24.25
C LEU A 236 5.04 -4.18 25.38
N GLY A 237 6.12 -4.06 26.17
CA GLY A 237 6.48 -5.02 27.20
C GLY A 237 6.84 -6.39 26.66
N ILE A 238 7.36 -6.46 25.41
CA ILE A 238 7.75 -7.70 24.72
C ILE A 238 9.26 -7.88 24.91
N GLU A 239 9.64 -9.02 25.47
CA GLU A 239 11.03 -9.49 25.56
C GLU A 239 11.27 -10.54 24.46
N ILE A 240 12.47 -10.54 23.90
CA ILE A 240 12.91 -11.50 22.90
C ILE A 240 14.20 -12.21 23.37
N ASP A 241 14.47 -13.36 22.81
CA ASP A 241 15.69 -14.09 23.08
C ASP A 241 16.92 -13.32 22.60
N THR A 242 18.07 -13.59 23.27
CA THR A 242 19.39 -13.12 22.88
C THR A 242 20.28 -14.33 22.58
N LEU A 243 21.12 -14.19 21.56
CA LEU A 243 22.08 -15.24 21.22
C LEU A 243 23.08 -15.45 22.36
N THR A 244 23.39 -16.71 22.66
CA THR A 244 24.54 -17.02 23.53
C THR A 244 25.85 -16.78 22.77
N PRO A 245 26.97 -16.57 23.48
CA PRO A 245 28.28 -16.42 22.82
C PRO A 245 28.61 -17.59 21.87
N GLU A 246 28.18 -18.80 22.22
CA GLU A 246 28.39 -19.99 21.41
C GLU A 246 27.58 -19.93 20.10
N GLN A 247 26.33 -19.48 20.17
CA GLN A 247 25.46 -19.27 18.99
C GLN A 247 25.99 -18.18 18.08
N GLU A 248 26.45 -17.05 18.66
CA GLU A 248 27.11 -15.98 17.89
C GLU A 248 28.36 -16.48 17.17
N ALA A 249 29.22 -17.23 17.88
CA ALA A 249 30.44 -17.82 17.30
C ALA A 249 30.10 -18.77 16.14
N TYR A 250 29.05 -19.60 16.29
CA TYR A 250 28.61 -20.52 15.26
C TYR A 250 28.12 -19.78 14.02
N LEU A 251 27.25 -18.77 14.17
CA LEU A 251 26.68 -18.00 13.06
C LEU A 251 27.75 -17.18 12.29
N ASN A 252 28.81 -16.77 12.97
CA ASN A 252 29.93 -16.03 12.38
C ASN A 252 31.07 -16.92 11.88
N SER A 253 30.94 -18.25 11.97
CA SER A 253 31.91 -19.22 11.53
C SER A 253 31.52 -19.88 10.23
N TRP A 254 32.46 -19.96 9.27
CA TRP A 254 32.31 -20.76 8.05
C TRP A 254 32.86 -22.19 8.21
N THR A 255 33.49 -22.51 9.36
CA THR A 255 34.10 -23.82 9.63
C THR A 255 33.17 -24.75 10.40
N LEU A 256 32.10 -24.24 10.98
CA LEU A 256 31.11 -24.97 11.75
C LEU A 256 29.77 -24.90 11.01
N GLY A 257 29.27 -26.04 10.63
CA GLY A 257 28.02 -26.16 9.84
C GLY A 257 28.27 -26.39 8.36
N THR A 258 27.24 -26.76 7.67
CA THR A 258 27.28 -27.05 6.23
C THR A 258 26.66 -25.91 5.45
#